data_7af28f6e7d3d5f27492da8f292d6424d
#
_entry.id   7af28f6e7d3d5f27492da8f292d6424d
#
_cell.length_a   1.000
_cell.length_b   1.000
_cell.length_c   1.000
_cell.angle_alpha   90.00
_cell.angle_beta   90.00
_cell.angle_gamma   90.00
#
_symmetry.space_group_name_H-M   'P 1'
#
loop_
_entity.id
_entity.type
_entity.pdbx_description
1 polymer ?
#
loop_
_entity_poly.entity_id
_entity_poly.type
_entity_poly.pdbx_seq_one_letter_code
_entity_poly.pdbx_strand_id
1 'polypeptide(L)'
;MKKITFLKTFIQTRWLHHFKSREAVENYQKKQLTNYMDFLKRESPYFKNGVPSNFDHMDKAFMMEHFNELNTQGVDRDEALSLAIESEKTRDFTELKGEVAVGLSSGTSGHRGLFITTAKERSMWAAA
;
A
#
# COMPACT_ATOMS: atom_id res chain seq x y z
N MET A 1 -3.37 -13.14 13.98
CA MET A 1 -2.59 -12.89 12.73
C MET A 1 -1.69 -11.66 12.82
N LYS A 2 -2.18 -10.51 13.30
CA LYS A 2 -1.40 -9.24 13.43
C LYS A 2 -0.12 -9.37 14.26
N LYS A 3 -0.15 -10.08 15.42
CA LYS A 3 1.02 -10.26 16.32
C LYS A 3 2.15 -11.08 15.67
N ILE A 4 1.81 -12.10 14.89
CA ILE A 4 2.80 -12.94 14.19
C ILE A 4 3.49 -12.13 13.08
N THR A 5 2.73 -11.34 12.32
CA THR A 5 3.28 -10.45 11.28
C THR A 5 4.24 -9.44 11.90
N PHE A 6 3.83 -8.78 12.98
CA PHE A 6 4.68 -7.84 13.72
C PHE A 6 6.00 -8.49 14.14
N LEU A 7 5.93 -9.62 14.86
CA LEU A 7 7.12 -10.31 15.37
C LEU A 7 8.05 -10.76 14.23
N LYS A 8 7.49 -11.32 13.16
CA LYS A 8 8.27 -11.73 11.98
C LYS A 8 8.98 -10.54 11.35
N THR A 9 8.29 -9.43 11.12
CA THR A 9 8.88 -8.23 10.52
C THR A 9 9.95 -7.65 11.43
N PHE A 10 9.69 -7.53 12.72
CA PHE A 10 10.67 -7.05 13.70
C PHE A 10 11.97 -7.86 13.68
N ILE A 11 11.87 -9.20 13.71
CA ILE A 11 13.03 -10.09 13.63
C ILE A 11 13.77 -9.90 12.29
N GLN A 12 13.04 -9.84 11.18
CA GLN A 12 13.63 -9.64 9.86
C GLN A 12 14.38 -8.32 9.77
N THR A 13 13.76 -7.21 10.17
CA THR A 13 14.35 -5.87 10.09
C THR A 13 15.53 -5.74 11.04
N ARG A 14 15.40 -6.22 12.27
CA ARG A 14 16.42 -6.03 13.32
C ARG A 14 17.65 -6.91 13.15
N TRP A 15 17.50 -8.14 12.64
CA TRP A 15 18.58 -9.12 12.63
C TRP A 15 18.90 -9.75 11.28
N LEU A 16 17.95 -9.82 10.35
CA LEU A 16 18.17 -10.52 9.08
C LEU A 16 18.48 -9.59 7.90
N HIS A 17 18.00 -8.34 7.91
CA HIS A 17 18.26 -7.37 6.83
C HIS A 17 19.59 -6.62 7.03
N HIS A 18 20.68 -7.36 7.29
CA HIS A 18 22.03 -6.82 7.33
C HIS A 18 22.77 -7.14 6.04
N PHE A 19 22.70 -6.21 5.10
CA PHE A 19 23.39 -6.38 3.82
C PHE A 19 24.87 -5.96 3.94
N LYS A 20 25.77 -6.85 3.53
CA LYS A 20 27.23 -6.62 3.60
C LYS A 20 27.79 -5.88 2.38
N SER A 21 27.02 -5.72 1.32
CA SER A 21 27.44 -5.05 0.09
C SER A 21 26.25 -4.42 -0.63
N ARG A 22 26.54 -3.46 -1.51
CA ARG A 22 25.56 -2.85 -2.40
C ARG A 22 24.89 -3.90 -3.30
N GLU A 23 25.67 -4.79 -3.85
CA GLU A 23 25.18 -5.89 -4.69
C GLU A 23 24.15 -6.76 -3.95
N ALA A 24 24.40 -7.07 -2.67
CA ALA A 24 23.45 -7.82 -1.86
C ALA A 24 22.11 -7.08 -1.68
N VAL A 25 22.14 -5.76 -1.52
CA VAL A 25 20.92 -4.91 -1.47
C VAL A 25 20.20 -4.95 -2.82
N GLU A 26 20.90 -4.74 -3.92
CA GLU A 26 20.31 -4.70 -5.27
C GLU A 26 19.67 -6.04 -5.64
N ASN A 27 20.33 -7.16 -5.33
CA ASN A 27 19.78 -8.49 -5.54
C ASN A 27 18.52 -8.74 -4.68
N TYR A 28 18.53 -8.29 -3.43
CA TYR A 28 17.36 -8.36 -2.57
C TYR A 28 16.21 -7.53 -3.13
N GLN A 29 16.47 -6.26 -3.51
CA GLN A 29 15.46 -5.36 -4.08
C GLN A 29 14.86 -5.93 -5.38
N LYS A 30 15.71 -6.46 -6.27
CA LYS A 30 15.27 -7.09 -7.53
C LYS A 30 14.30 -8.26 -7.25
N LYS A 31 14.66 -9.12 -6.29
CA LYS A 31 13.79 -10.23 -5.87
C LYS A 31 12.45 -9.73 -5.30
N GLN A 32 12.48 -8.71 -4.42
CA GLN A 32 11.26 -8.14 -3.85
C GLN A 32 10.39 -7.47 -4.91
N LEU A 33 10.99 -6.77 -5.86
CA LEU A 33 10.28 -6.17 -6.98
C LEU A 33 9.56 -7.23 -7.83
N THR A 34 10.24 -8.32 -8.18
CA THR A 34 9.62 -9.44 -8.92
C THR A 34 8.43 -10.00 -8.17
N ASN A 35 8.58 -10.30 -6.87
CA ASN A 35 7.50 -10.81 -6.05
C ASN A 35 6.30 -9.83 -5.97
N TYR A 36 6.60 -8.53 -5.91
CA TYR A 36 5.58 -7.48 -5.87
C TYR A 36 4.83 -7.37 -7.20
N MET A 37 5.54 -7.45 -8.33
CA MET A 37 4.91 -7.47 -9.65
C MET A 37 3.99 -8.66 -9.84
N ASP A 38 4.41 -9.84 -9.40
CA ASP A 38 3.56 -11.04 -9.45
C ASP A 38 2.32 -10.92 -8.54
N PHE A 39 2.48 -10.26 -7.38
CA PHE A 39 1.36 -9.92 -6.51
C PHE A 39 0.39 -8.95 -7.20
N LEU A 40 0.88 -7.87 -7.82
CA LEU A 40 0.03 -6.90 -8.52
C LEU A 40 -0.75 -7.54 -9.67
N LYS A 41 -0.11 -8.36 -10.50
CA LYS A 41 -0.77 -9.10 -11.58
C LYS A 41 -1.90 -10.00 -11.09
N ARG A 42 -1.80 -10.52 -9.89
CA ARG A 42 -2.81 -11.41 -9.31
C ARG A 42 -3.94 -10.64 -8.63
N GLU A 43 -3.62 -9.58 -7.89
CA GLU A 43 -4.56 -8.95 -6.97
C GLU A 43 -5.15 -7.63 -7.50
N SER A 44 -4.46 -6.89 -8.37
CA SER A 44 -4.95 -5.63 -8.91
C SER A 44 -5.63 -5.83 -10.27
N PRO A 45 -6.90 -5.44 -10.44
CA PRO A 45 -7.59 -5.50 -11.74
C PRO A 45 -6.84 -4.75 -12.85
N TYR A 46 -6.20 -3.62 -12.52
CA TYR A 46 -5.44 -2.82 -13.47
C TYR A 46 -4.24 -3.59 -14.07
N PHE A 47 -3.49 -4.31 -13.23
CA PHE A 47 -2.29 -5.03 -13.65
C PHE A 47 -2.54 -6.47 -14.11
N LYS A 48 -3.78 -6.93 -14.06
CA LYS A 48 -4.14 -8.33 -14.38
C LYS A 48 -3.84 -8.71 -15.84
N ASN A 49 -3.92 -7.75 -16.75
CA ASN A 49 -3.64 -7.93 -18.19
C ASN A 49 -2.16 -7.70 -18.55
N GLY A 50 -1.32 -7.52 -17.58
CA GLY A 50 0.13 -7.32 -17.73
C GLY A 50 0.60 -6.04 -17.04
N VAL A 51 1.82 -6.09 -16.50
CA VAL A 51 2.51 -4.89 -16.02
C VAL A 51 3.18 -4.25 -17.23
N PRO A 52 2.95 -2.96 -17.52
CA PRO A 52 3.65 -2.28 -18.59
C PRO A 52 5.17 -2.44 -18.44
N SER A 53 5.87 -2.70 -19.54
CA SER A 53 7.34 -2.84 -19.53
C SER A 53 8.04 -1.55 -19.11
N ASN A 54 7.40 -0.41 -19.41
CA ASN A 54 7.77 0.90 -18.90
C ASN A 54 6.65 1.35 -17.96
N PHE A 55 6.99 1.52 -16.67
CA PHE A 55 6.07 2.18 -15.76
C PHE A 55 5.93 3.64 -16.21
N ASP A 56 4.82 3.95 -16.87
CA ASP A 56 4.44 5.32 -17.09
C ASP A 56 4.26 6.02 -15.75
N HIS A 57 4.63 7.28 -15.68
CA HIS A 57 4.45 8.05 -14.45
C HIS A 57 2.97 8.12 -14.11
N MET A 58 2.58 7.44 -13.03
CA MET A 58 1.26 7.55 -12.45
C MET A 58 1.24 8.76 -11.53
N ASP A 59 0.60 9.82 -11.95
CA ASP A 59 0.37 10.96 -11.09
C ASP A 59 -0.85 10.73 -10.16
N LYS A 60 -1.07 11.70 -9.28
CA LYS A 60 -2.17 11.62 -8.31
C LYS A 60 -3.55 11.61 -8.99
N ALA A 61 -3.71 12.35 -10.10
CA ALA A 61 -4.98 12.41 -10.83
C ALA A 61 -5.30 11.05 -11.42
N PHE A 62 -4.35 10.44 -12.10
CA PHE A 62 -4.46 9.09 -12.63
C PHE A 62 -4.77 8.06 -11.54
N MET A 63 -4.05 8.12 -10.41
CA MET A 63 -4.29 7.19 -9.29
C MET A 63 -5.69 7.34 -8.70
N MET A 64 -6.24 8.54 -8.64
CA MET A 64 -7.59 8.79 -8.14
C MET A 64 -8.65 8.36 -9.14
N GLU A 65 -8.44 8.55 -10.43
CA GLU A 65 -9.35 8.11 -11.50
C GLU A 65 -9.47 6.59 -11.55
N HIS A 66 -8.33 5.90 -11.48
CA HIS A 66 -8.24 4.43 -11.55
C HIS A 66 -8.16 3.73 -10.18
N PHE A 67 -8.56 4.40 -9.10
CA PHE A 67 -8.39 3.89 -7.73
C PHE A 67 -9.01 2.49 -7.55
N ASN A 68 -10.23 2.27 -8.06
CA ASN A 68 -10.93 1.00 -7.90
C ASN A 68 -10.23 -0.16 -8.61
N GLU A 69 -9.52 0.13 -9.70
CA GLU A 69 -8.78 -0.87 -10.47
C GLU A 69 -7.36 -1.10 -9.94
N LEU A 70 -6.72 -0.03 -9.45
CA LEU A 70 -5.35 -0.09 -8.94
C LEU A 70 -5.25 -0.77 -7.59
N ASN A 71 -6.23 -0.56 -6.69
CA ASN A 71 -6.14 -1.12 -5.35
C ASN A 71 -6.37 -2.64 -5.33
N THR A 72 -5.68 -3.30 -4.39
CA THR A 72 -5.69 -4.77 -4.23
C THR A 72 -6.66 -5.25 -3.15
N GLN A 73 -7.45 -4.35 -2.57
CA GLN A 73 -8.36 -4.67 -1.45
C GLN A 73 -9.83 -4.66 -1.87
N GLY A 74 -10.11 -4.34 -3.14
CA GLY A 74 -11.47 -4.21 -3.65
C GLY A 74 -12.28 -3.13 -2.91
N VAL A 75 -11.61 -2.07 -2.47
CA VAL A 75 -12.23 -0.93 -1.81
C VAL A 75 -12.77 0.03 -2.86
N ASP A 76 -14.01 0.47 -2.71
CA ASP A 76 -14.57 1.51 -3.56
C ASP A 76 -14.02 2.89 -3.18
N ARG A 77 -13.67 3.68 -4.21
CA ARG A 77 -13.08 5.02 -4.04
C ARG A 77 -14.00 5.97 -3.29
N ASP A 78 -15.26 6.02 -3.68
CA ASP A 78 -16.19 7.02 -3.18
C ASP A 78 -16.61 6.69 -1.75
N GLU A 79 -16.76 5.39 -1.42
CA GLU A 79 -16.94 4.91 -0.07
C GLU A 79 -15.74 5.27 0.83
N ALA A 80 -14.53 4.98 0.37
CA ALA A 80 -13.31 5.28 1.12
C ALA A 80 -13.08 6.78 1.29
N LEU A 81 -13.36 7.59 0.26
CA LEU A 81 -13.24 9.04 0.32
C LEU A 81 -14.23 9.64 1.33
N SER A 82 -15.48 9.18 1.30
CA SER A 82 -16.52 9.63 2.22
C SER A 82 -16.15 9.32 3.67
N LEU A 83 -15.69 8.09 3.94
CA LEU A 83 -15.23 7.70 5.27
C LEU A 83 -14.01 8.50 5.73
N ALA A 84 -13.04 8.74 4.83
CA ALA A 84 -11.85 9.50 5.18
C ALA A 84 -12.17 10.97 5.54
N ILE A 85 -13.11 11.60 4.80
CA ILE A 85 -13.58 12.96 5.10
C ILE A 85 -14.33 13.01 6.45
N GLU A 86 -15.18 12.02 6.70
CA GLU A 86 -15.92 11.94 7.95
C GLU A 86 -14.99 11.69 9.13
N SER A 87 -14.02 10.80 9.00
CA SER A 87 -13.02 10.53 10.03
C SER A 87 -12.18 11.77 10.39
N GLU A 88 -11.89 12.64 9.44
CA GLU A 88 -11.22 13.92 9.75
C GLU A 88 -12.08 14.86 10.60
N LYS A 89 -13.39 14.89 10.37
CA LYS A 89 -14.33 15.74 11.12
C LYS A 89 -14.62 15.21 12.52
N THR A 90 -14.92 13.93 12.60
CA THR A 90 -15.39 13.29 13.84
C THR A 90 -14.28 12.77 14.72
N ARG A 91 -13.07 12.56 14.16
CA ARG A 91 -11.96 11.85 14.78
C ARG A 91 -12.26 10.37 15.08
N ASP A 92 -13.29 9.84 14.45
CA ASP A 92 -13.57 8.41 14.42
C ASP A 92 -12.89 7.77 13.20
N PHE A 93 -11.90 6.93 13.44
CA PHE A 93 -11.09 6.26 12.41
C PHE A 93 -11.53 4.81 12.24
N THR A 94 -12.81 4.60 12.03
CA THR A 94 -13.37 3.28 11.71
C THR A 94 -12.74 2.70 10.44
N GLU A 95 -12.42 1.42 10.48
CA GLU A 95 -11.79 0.71 9.36
C GLU A 95 -12.85 0.20 8.37
N LEU A 96 -12.59 0.33 7.06
CA LEU A 96 -13.38 -0.34 6.02
C LEU A 96 -13.15 -1.85 6.07
N LYS A 97 -14.22 -2.61 5.85
CA LYS A 97 -14.17 -4.09 5.83
C LYS A 97 -13.47 -4.68 7.08
N GLY A 98 -13.43 -3.91 8.18
CA GLY A 98 -12.84 -4.31 9.47
C GLY A 98 -11.30 -4.43 9.51
N GLU A 99 -10.60 -4.11 8.43
CA GLU A 99 -9.13 -4.25 8.37
C GLU A 99 -8.41 -3.16 7.56
N VAL A 100 -9.12 -2.34 6.80
CA VAL A 100 -8.52 -1.31 5.92
C VAL A 100 -8.73 0.07 6.51
N ALA A 101 -7.67 0.72 6.93
CA ALA A 101 -7.69 2.12 7.30
C ALA A 101 -7.57 3.00 6.05
N VAL A 102 -8.29 4.10 6.04
CA VAL A 102 -8.30 5.10 4.98
C VAL A 102 -7.72 6.42 5.47
N GLY A 103 -7.16 7.19 4.58
CA GLY A 103 -6.65 8.52 4.91
C GLY A 103 -6.50 9.40 3.67
N LEU A 104 -6.39 10.70 3.91
CA LEU A 104 -6.23 11.71 2.87
C LEU A 104 -4.88 12.39 2.98
N SER A 105 -4.27 12.68 1.86
CA SER A 105 -3.10 13.54 1.81
C SER A 105 -3.47 15.00 2.09
N SER A 106 -2.50 15.81 2.52
CA SER A 106 -2.72 17.22 2.90
C SER A 106 -3.30 18.11 1.79
N GLY A 107 -3.21 17.71 0.53
CA GLY A 107 -3.79 18.46 -0.58
C GLY A 107 -3.03 19.75 -0.96
N THR A 108 -1.79 19.91 -0.51
CA THR A 108 -0.96 21.10 -0.82
C THR A 108 -0.76 21.36 -2.31
N SER A 109 -0.97 20.35 -3.16
CA SER A 109 -0.92 20.44 -4.63
C SER A 109 -2.29 20.67 -5.30
N GLY A 110 -3.31 21.10 -4.55
CA GLY A 110 -4.66 21.38 -5.06
C GLY A 110 -5.60 20.16 -5.07
N HIS A 111 -5.08 18.95 -5.06
CA HIS A 111 -5.89 17.73 -5.02
C HIS A 111 -5.48 16.83 -3.85
N ARG A 112 -6.48 16.39 -3.09
CA ARG A 112 -6.25 15.41 -2.00
C ARG A 112 -6.19 14.01 -2.59
N GLY A 113 -5.14 13.28 -2.28
CA GLY A 113 -5.02 11.88 -2.64
C GLY A 113 -5.58 11.00 -1.52
N LEU A 114 -6.33 9.97 -1.89
CA LEU A 114 -6.77 8.92 -1.00
C LEU A 114 -5.69 7.85 -0.89
N PHE A 115 -5.45 7.35 0.30
CA PHE A 115 -4.61 6.17 0.51
C PHE A 115 -5.30 5.19 1.46
N ILE A 116 -4.97 3.92 1.28
CA ILE A 116 -5.48 2.82 2.09
C ILE A 116 -4.34 2.00 2.65
N THR A 117 -4.49 1.47 3.86
CA THR A 117 -3.52 0.57 4.49
C THR A 117 -4.23 -0.58 5.19
N THR A 118 -3.77 -1.80 4.94
CA THR A 118 -4.29 -2.98 5.63
C THR A 118 -3.73 -3.09 7.05
N ALA A 119 -4.42 -3.82 7.92
CA ALA A 119 -3.92 -4.12 9.26
C ALA A 119 -2.58 -4.87 9.25
N LYS A 120 -2.30 -5.65 8.19
CA LYS A 120 -1.02 -6.32 7.99
C LYS A 120 0.09 -5.29 7.73
N GLU A 121 -0.12 -4.35 6.80
CA GLU A 121 0.87 -3.31 6.47
C GLU A 121 1.15 -2.41 7.67
N ARG A 122 0.12 -1.98 8.40
CA ARG A 122 0.32 -1.21 9.65
C ARG A 122 1.14 -1.98 10.68
N SER A 123 0.93 -3.30 10.79
CA SER A 123 1.73 -4.14 11.69
C SER A 123 3.19 -4.27 11.23
N MET A 124 3.43 -4.28 9.93
CA MET A 124 4.78 -4.29 9.36
C MET A 124 5.49 -2.95 9.60
N TRP A 125 4.79 -1.84 9.37
CA TRP A 125 5.33 -0.49 9.63
C TRP A 125 5.70 -0.27 11.10
N ALA A 126 4.82 -0.70 12.00
CA ALA A 126 5.08 -0.57 13.44
C ALA A 126 6.25 -1.44 13.93
N ALA A 127 6.65 -2.44 13.15
CA ALA A 127 7.73 -3.38 13.49
C ALA A 127 9.08 -3.03 12.83
N ALA A 128 9.12 -2.14 11.83
CA ALA A 128 10.31 -1.76 11.09
C ALA A 128 11.05 -0.59 11.74
#